data_521f329d6325457526f1b6fce1153cdf
#
_entry.id   521f329d6325457526f1b6fce1153cdf
#
_cell.length_a   1.000
_cell.length_b   1.000
_cell.length_c   1.000
_cell.angle_alpha   90.00
_cell.angle_beta   90.00
_cell.angle_gamma   90.00
#
_symmetry.space_group_name_H-M   'P 1'
#
loop_
_entity.id
_entity.type
_entity.pdbx_description
1 polymer ?
#
loop_
_entity_poly.entity_id
_entity_poly.type
_entity_poly.pdbx_seq_one_letter_code
_entity_poly.pdbx_strand_id
1 'polypeptide(L)'
;MKDITFVDLEVTLNTCRVVDIGAVRSDRTPFHENSFDNLLLFLHQVPYIGGHNILKHDLSYLKPQFEKAGCRQPKIIDTLYLSSLLFPEKLHHQLSKDDKLQADKPNNPVNDSLKSLLLFEEEQNAFERLDSMLKMIYYGLLHDTDEFGGFFDYIDYAPDILDDLSGSILERFSKDICISSPLAELITSYPVELAYGLSLINCWNSSSGIPLWVLHNYPKVGWVMERLRDTPCENNECAYCRGAFNGKEGLKYFFKYDSFRTYEGEDLQQKAVEAAIEGESLLAVFPTGGGKSITFQLPALMSGKRIKGLTVVISPLQSLMKDQVDNLWKNEIMDVVTINGMLDPVERAHAIQRVEEGSVSILYISPESFRSKTIERLLVGRKVVRFVIDEAHCFSAWGQDFRVDYLYIGDFIRLLQEQKGGKQAIPVSCFTATAKQNVIQDIKDYFFEKLNIRFKTFCSGS
;
A
#
# COMPACT_ATOMS: atom_id res chain seq x y z
N MET A 1 24.81 23.71 12.88
CA MET A 1 24.58 22.41 12.18
C MET A 1 25.73 21.51 12.64
N LYS A 2 25.47 20.28 13.08
CA LYS A 2 26.54 19.33 13.44
C LYS A 2 27.25 18.87 12.18
N ASP A 3 28.54 18.50 12.30
CA ASP A 3 29.29 18.00 11.14
C ASP A 3 28.79 16.64 10.70
N ILE A 4 28.38 16.55 9.44
CA ILE A 4 27.95 15.33 8.77
C ILE A 4 28.57 15.25 7.40
N THR A 5 28.92 14.04 6.97
CA THR A 5 29.41 13.77 5.62
C THR A 5 28.54 12.74 4.94
N PHE A 6 28.03 13.04 3.77
CA PHE A 6 27.29 12.09 2.93
C PHE A 6 28.26 11.32 2.06
N VAL A 7 28.08 10.00 1.99
CA VAL A 7 28.98 9.08 1.28
C VAL A 7 28.15 8.21 0.35
N ASP A 8 28.70 7.95 -0.84
CA ASP A 8 28.16 7.01 -1.82
C ASP A 8 29.31 6.20 -2.43
N LEU A 9 29.11 4.89 -2.57
CA LEU A 9 30.10 3.95 -3.09
C LEU A 9 29.59 3.29 -4.35
N GLU A 10 30.37 3.41 -5.44
CA GLU A 10 30.10 2.66 -6.65
C GLU A 10 30.78 1.28 -6.60
N VAL A 11 29.96 0.24 -6.75
CA VAL A 11 30.37 -1.16 -6.60
C VAL A 11 30.12 -1.93 -7.88
N THR A 12 31.09 -2.73 -8.33
CA THR A 12 30.90 -3.61 -9.49
C THR A 12 30.00 -4.80 -9.15
N LEU A 13 28.97 -5.03 -9.97
CA LEU A 13 27.98 -6.11 -9.81
C LEU A 13 28.61 -7.50 -9.74
N ASN A 14 29.65 -7.74 -10.55
CA ASN A 14 30.25 -9.08 -10.72
C ASN A 14 31.28 -9.44 -9.65
N THR A 15 31.97 -8.46 -9.06
CA THR A 15 33.10 -8.69 -8.13
C THR A 15 32.88 -8.14 -6.73
N CYS A 16 31.78 -7.42 -6.51
CA CYS A 16 31.48 -6.72 -5.26
C CYS A 16 32.65 -5.85 -4.78
N ARG A 17 33.42 -5.27 -5.73
CA ARG A 17 34.54 -4.37 -5.41
C ARG A 17 34.10 -2.93 -5.56
N VAL A 18 34.48 -2.09 -4.60
CA VAL A 18 34.31 -0.64 -4.69
C VAL A 18 35.30 -0.14 -5.75
N VAL A 19 34.78 0.60 -6.73
CA VAL A 19 35.54 1.14 -7.85
C VAL A 19 35.64 2.64 -7.82
N ASP A 20 34.70 3.31 -7.14
CA ASP A 20 34.70 4.76 -6.98
C ASP A 20 34.05 5.15 -5.64
N ILE A 21 34.49 6.24 -5.05
CA ILE A 21 34.03 6.73 -3.76
C ILE A 21 33.77 8.22 -3.87
N GLY A 22 32.53 8.63 -3.61
CA GLY A 22 32.15 10.02 -3.48
C GLY A 22 31.73 10.35 -2.07
N ALA A 23 32.10 11.54 -1.61
CA ALA A 23 31.56 12.07 -0.39
C ALA A 23 31.42 13.59 -0.44
N VAL A 24 30.48 14.14 0.34
CA VAL A 24 30.24 15.57 0.44
C VAL A 24 29.98 15.94 1.91
N ARG A 25 30.74 16.86 2.45
CA ARG A 25 30.50 17.41 3.79
C ARG A 25 29.31 18.37 3.82
N SER A 26 28.81 18.67 5.01
CA SER A 26 27.74 19.66 5.23
C SER A 26 28.07 21.07 4.71
N ASP A 27 29.33 21.43 4.61
CA ASP A 27 29.83 22.70 4.04
C ASP A 27 29.97 22.64 2.51
N ARG A 28 29.53 21.55 1.86
CA ARG A 28 29.62 21.26 0.42
C ARG A 28 31.03 20.92 -0.07
N THR A 29 32.01 20.69 0.81
CA THR A 29 33.35 20.23 0.40
C THR A 29 33.25 18.80 -0.15
N PRO A 30 33.64 18.58 -1.41
CA PRO A 30 33.58 17.25 -2.04
C PRO A 30 34.83 16.42 -1.79
N PHE A 31 34.65 15.10 -1.84
CA PHE A 31 35.73 14.11 -1.92
C PHE A 31 35.41 13.16 -3.06
N HIS A 32 36.42 12.84 -3.91
CA HIS A 32 36.25 11.93 -5.03
C HIS A 32 37.55 11.18 -5.30
N GLU A 33 37.64 9.97 -4.81
CA GLU A 33 38.79 9.07 -5.00
C GLU A 33 38.34 7.61 -4.89
N ASN A 34 39.27 6.66 -5.16
CA ASN A 34 39.01 5.22 -5.01
C ASN A 34 39.75 4.59 -3.82
N SER A 35 40.22 5.43 -2.87
CA SER A 35 41.02 5.02 -1.72
C SER A 35 40.23 5.13 -0.42
N PHE A 36 40.04 3.99 0.27
CA PHE A 36 39.45 4.01 1.60
C PHE A 36 40.33 4.71 2.64
N ASP A 37 41.66 4.61 2.53
CA ASP A 37 42.54 5.29 3.49
C ASP A 37 42.37 6.81 3.41
N ASN A 38 42.24 7.36 2.19
CA ASN A 38 42.01 8.79 2.00
C ASN A 38 40.57 9.18 2.41
N LEU A 39 39.57 8.31 2.17
CA LEU A 39 38.23 8.54 2.71
C LEU A 39 38.24 8.60 4.24
N LEU A 40 38.92 7.68 4.92
CA LEU A 40 38.99 7.68 6.39
C LEU A 40 39.69 8.95 6.93
N LEU A 41 40.69 9.48 6.23
CA LEU A 41 41.26 10.77 6.54
C LEU A 41 40.25 11.92 6.36
N PHE A 42 39.46 11.89 5.27
CA PHE A 42 38.42 12.86 5.01
C PHE A 42 37.30 12.79 6.07
N LEU A 43 36.97 11.58 6.56
CA LEU A 43 35.99 11.33 7.62
C LEU A 43 36.53 11.49 9.05
N HIS A 44 37.82 11.86 9.20
CA HIS A 44 38.43 11.97 10.52
C HIS A 44 37.68 12.98 11.40
N GLN A 45 37.29 12.54 12.59
CA GLN A 45 36.51 13.31 13.58
C GLN A 45 35.08 13.70 13.15
N VAL A 46 34.56 13.22 12.03
CA VAL A 46 33.17 13.45 11.64
C VAL A 46 32.25 12.57 12.50
N PRO A 47 31.33 13.14 13.28
CA PRO A 47 30.49 12.36 14.20
C PRO A 47 29.33 11.63 13.50
N TYR A 48 28.93 12.08 12.31
CA TYR A 48 27.80 11.52 11.56
C TYR A 48 28.17 11.27 10.10
N ILE A 49 27.74 10.12 9.59
CA ILE A 49 27.78 9.81 8.15
C ILE A 49 26.36 9.61 7.66
N GLY A 50 26.02 10.26 6.55
CA GLY A 50 24.77 10.10 5.84
C GLY A 50 24.94 9.41 4.49
N GLY A 51 23.87 8.88 3.95
CA GLY A 51 23.78 8.35 2.59
C GLY A 51 22.37 7.87 2.25
N HIS A 52 22.15 7.54 1.01
CA HIS A 52 20.87 7.03 0.56
C HIS A 52 20.92 5.50 0.43
N ASN A 53 20.22 4.76 1.28
CA ASN A 53 20.33 3.30 1.46
C ASN A 53 21.70 2.85 2.02
N ILE A 54 22.38 3.74 2.74
CA ILE A 54 23.71 3.50 3.29
C ILE A 54 23.74 2.31 4.25
N LEU A 55 22.71 2.11 5.06
CA LEU A 55 22.63 1.02 6.04
C LEU A 55 22.70 -0.37 5.39
N LYS A 56 22.11 -0.55 4.21
CA LYS A 56 22.06 -1.85 3.52
C LYS A 56 23.13 -2.00 2.45
N HIS A 57 23.66 -0.91 1.92
CA HIS A 57 24.64 -0.94 0.84
C HIS A 57 26.03 -0.53 1.32
N ASP A 58 26.28 0.76 1.48
CA ASP A 58 27.65 1.30 1.66
C ASP A 58 28.28 0.88 2.98
N LEU A 59 27.49 0.79 4.05
CA LEU A 59 27.97 0.45 5.39
C LEU A 59 28.61 -0.95 5.42
N SER A 60 28.18 -1.87 4.58
CA SER A 60 28.77 -3.22 4.46
C SER A 60 30.25 -3.17 4.02
N TYR A 61 30.63 -2.13 3.27
CA TYR A 61 32.02 -1.89 2.82
C TYR A 61 32.78 -0.96 3.76
N LEU A 62 32.11 0.02 4.36
CA LEU A 62 32.71 1.01 5.26
C LEU A 62 33.07 0.45 6.62
N LYS A 63 32.17 -0.34 7.23
CA LYS A 63 32.36 -0.88 8.60
C LYS A 63 33.67 -1.65 8.77
N PRO A 64 34.07 -2.56 7.87
CA PRO A 64 35.35 -3.28 7.97
C PRO A 64 36.55 -2.32 7.92
N GLN A 65 36.47 -1.19 7.20
CA GLN A 65 37.56 -0.22 7.10
C GLN A 65 37.72 0.59 8.41
N PHE A 66 36.61 1.00 9.04
CA PHE A 66 36.66 1.64 10.36
C PHE A 66 37.27 0.71 11.41
N GLU A 67 36.87 -0.58 11.43
CA GLU A 67 37.40 -1.59 12.35
C GLU A 67 38.91 -1.80 12.14
N LYS A 68 39.36 -1.95 10.89
CA LYS A 68 40.77 -2.12 10.51
C LYS A 68 41.63 -0.93 10.91
N ALA A 69 41.09 0.29 10.78
CA ALA A 69 41.77 1.51 11.13
C ALA A 69 41.71 1.83 12.64
N GLY A 70 40.99 1.08 13.45
CA GLY A 70 40.76 1.35 14.87
C GLY A 70 40.02 2.68 15.12
N CYS A 71 39.27 3.16 14.13
CA CYS A 71 38.52 4.39 14.23
C CYS A 71 37.17 4.17 14.92
N ARG A 72 36.71 5.16 15.68
CA ARG A 72 35.33 5.14 16.19
C ARG A 72 34.36 5.21 15.04
N GLN A 73 33.40 4.30 15.00
CA GLN A 73 32.36 4.31 14.00
C GLN A 73 31.44 5.54 14.22
N PRO A 74 31.22 6.38 13.19
CA PRO A 74 30.29 7.50 13.28
C PRO A 74 28.86 7.00 13.35
N LYS A 75 27.92 7.85 13.81
CA LYS A 75 26.50 7.57 13.76
C LYS A 75 25.99 7.66 12.32
N ILE A 76 25.11 6.75 11.96
CA ILE A 76 24.63 6.63 10.57
C ILE A 76 23.26 7.29 10.43
N ILE A 77 23.06 7.99 9.31
CA ILE A 77 21.78 8.57 8.91
C ILE A 77 21.46 8.11 7.50
N ASP A 78 20.32 7.43 7.33
CA ASP A 78 19.89 6.90 6.03
C ASP A 78 18.69 7.69 5.51
N THR A 79 18.91 8.44 4.44
CA THR A 79 17.86 9.28 3.84
C THR A 79 16.74 8.47 3.17
N LEU A 80 16.97 7.23 2.77
CA LEU A 80 15.92 6.40 2.19
C LEU A 80 14.86 5.99 3.22
N TYR A 81 15.30 5.69 4.45
CA TYR A 81 14.41 5.39 5.56
C TYR A 81 13.62 6.63 6.01
N LEU A 82 14.30 7.76 6.14
CA LEU A 82 13.70 9.04 6.51
C LEU A 82 12.72 9.52 5.44
N SER A 83 13.10 9.46 4.15
CA SER A 83 12.22 9.83 3.05
C SER A 83 10.93 9.01 3.05
N SER A 84 11.03 7.70 3.28
CA SER A 84 9.87 6.80 3.33
C SER A 84 8.94 7.09 4.51
N LEU A 85 9.45 7.65 5.62
CA LEU A 85 8.68 8.05 6.78
C LEU A 85 8.03 9.43 6.61
N LEU A 86 8.79 10.39 6.08
CA LEU A 86 8.42 11.81 6.07
C LEU A 86 7.66 12.23 4.79
N PHE A 87 7.78 11.47 3.72
CA PHE A 87 7.10 11.70 2.43
C PHE A 87 6.30 10.48 1.99
N PRO A 88 5.35 9.99 2.80
CA PRO A 88 4.60 8.75 2.53
C PRO A 88 3.74 8.81 1.26
N GLU A 89 3.51 9.99 0.70
CA GLU A 89 2.82 10.20 -0.58
C GLU A 89 3.69 9.87 -1.79
N LYS A 90 5.02 9.82 -1.65
CA LYS A 90 5.94 9.42 -2.71
C LYS A 90 5.98 7.89 -2.79
N LEU A 91 5.67 7.33 -3.96
CA LEU A 91 5.73 5.87 -4.18
C LEU A 91 7.15 5.37 -4.42
N HIS A 92 8.01 6.24 -4.93
CA HIS A 92 9.42 5.96 -5.19
C HIS A 92 10.29 6.95 -4.43
N HIS A 93 11.24 6.41 -3.67
CA HIS A 93 12.18 7.19 -2.86
C HIS A 93 13.62 7.14 -3.41
N GLN A 94 13.81 6.64 -4.64
CA GLN A 94 15.11 6.63 -5.29
C GLN A 94 15.56 8.07 -5.60
N LEU A 95 16.85 8.34 -5.44
CA LEU A 95 17.44 9.59 -5.91
C LEU A 95 17.18 9.76 -7.41
N SER A 96 16.77 10.94 -7.84
CA SER A 96 16.52 11.21 -9.26
C SER A 96 17.82 11.03 -10.06
N LYS A 97 17.81 10.12 -11.01
CA LYS A 97 18.91 10.03 -11.99
C LYS A 97 18.73 11.18 -12.98
N ASP A 98 19.68 12.08 -13.00
CA ASP A 98 19.67 13.16 -13.98
C ASP A 98 19.73 12.56 -15.39
N ASP A 99 18.72 12.93 -16.18
CA ASP A 99 18.54 12.69 -17.62
C ASP A 99 19.01 11.34 -18.18
N LYS A 100 18.05 10.46 -18.43
CA LYS A 100 18.17 9.25 -19.26
C LYS A 100 18.69 9.50 -20.70
N LEU A 101 19.01 10.74 -21.05
CA LEU A 101 19.55 11.13 -22.37
C LEU A 101 21.06 10.94 -22.48
N GLN A 102 21.78 10.56 -21.41
CA GLN A 102 23.21 10.23 -21.46
C GLN A 102 23.46 8.84 -20.81
N ALA A 103 23.02 7.80 -21.51
CA ALA A 103 23.18 6.40 -21.09
C ALA A 103 24.65 5.93 -20.93
N ASP A 104 25.63 6.74 -21.31
CA ASP A 104 27.03 6.38 -21.39
C ASP A 104 27.95 7.10 -20.39
N LYS A 105 27.41 7.87 -19.45
CA LYS A 105 28.24 8.42 -18.37
C LYS A 105 28.15 7.54 -17.14
N PRO A 106 29.30 7.11 -16.55
CA PRO A 106 29.31 6.40 -15.29
C PRO A 106 28.63 7.27 -14.20
N ASN A 107 27.90 6.63 -13.27
CA ASN A 107 27.37 7.30 -12.08
C ASN A 107 28.51 8.08 -11.41
N ASN A 108 28.20 9.28 -10.89
CA ASN A 108 29.17 10.07 -10.16
C ASN A 108 28.78 10.04 -8.69
N PRO A 109 29.51 9.30 -7.82
CA PRO A 109 29.16 9.14 -6.42
C PRO A 109 29.18 10.46 -5.63
N VAL A 110 29.94 11.47 -6.08
CA VAL A 110 29.89 12.82 -5.47
C VAL A 110 28.55 13.49 -5.72
N ASN A 111 27.99 13.35 -6.93
CA ASN A 111 26.66 13.90 -7.23
C ASN A 111 25.58 13.21 -6.41
N ASP A 112 25.66 11.90 -6.23
CA ASP A 112 24.66 11.15 -5.47
C ASP A 112 24.80 11.42 -3.97
N SER A 113 26.01 11.61 -3.45
CA SER A 113 26.26 12.14 -2.11
C SER A 113 25.69 13.55 -1.90
N LEU A 114 25.84 14.45 -2.89
CA LEU A 114 25.27 15.79 -2.84
C LEU A 114 23.73 15.77 -2.86
N LYS A 115 23.12 14.92 -3.70
CA LYS A 115 21.66 14.72 -3.71
C LYS A 115 21.14 14.19 -2.38
N SER A 116 21.87 13.26 -1.77
CA SER A 116 21.54 12.72 -0.44
C SER A 116 21.60 13.81 0.63
N LEU A 117 22.60 14.70 0.58
CA LEU A 117 22.68 15.85 1.49
C LEU A 117 21.49 16.81 1.29
N LEU A 118 21.13 17.14 0.04
CA LEU A 118 19.99 18.00 -0.26
C LEU A 118 18.67 17.39 0.21
N LEU A 119 18.49 16.10 -0.04
CA LEU A 119 17.31 15.36 0.43
C LEU A 119 17.23 15.38 1.96
N PHE A 120 18.36 15.22 2.66
CA PHE A 120 18.40 15.28 4.11
C PHE A 120 18.00 16.66 4.66
N GLU A 121 18.40 17.75 4.01
CA GLU A 121 17.94 19.10 4.36
C GLU A 121 16.40 19.24 4.20
N GLU A 122 15.82 18.63 3.16
CA GLU A 122 14.37 18.58 2.98
C GLU A 122 13.68 17.73 4.07
N GLU A 123 14.27 16.60 4.44
CA GLU A 123 13.78 15.70 5.48
C GLU A 123 13.78 16.36 6.86
N GLN A 124 14.84 17.09 7.21
CA GLN A 124 14.88 17.89 8.44
C GLN A 124 13.72 18.91 8.46
N ASN A 125 13.55 19.66 7.37
CA ASN A 125 12.48 20.65 7.25
C ASN A 125 11.09 19.98 7.33
N ALA A 126 10.92 18.79 6.74
CA ALA A 126 9.67 18.04 6.80
C ALA A 126 9.38 17.59 8.25
N PHE A 127 10.37 17.06 8.97
CA PHE A 127 10.22 16.69 10.37
C PHE A 127 9.88 17.91 11.25
N GLU A 128 10.53 19.05 11.03
CA GLU A 128 10.25 20.28 11.78
C GLU A 128 8.79 20.77 11.61
N ARG A 129 8.18 20.53 10.45
CA ARG A 129 6.79 20.92 10.14
C ARG A 129 5.74 19.98 10.73
N LEU A 130 6.11 18.81 11.20
CA LEU A 130 5.17 17.91 11.88
C LEU A 130 4.64 18.57 13.16
N ASP A 131 3.42 18.22 13.54
CA ASP A 131 2.89 18.61 14.83
C ASP A 131 3.68 17.99 16.00
N SER A 132 3.64 18.62 17.16
CA SER A 132 4.45 18.21 18.32
C SER A 132 4.13 16.79 18.79
N MET A 133 2.85 16.38 18.74
CA MET A 133 2.45 15.04 19.16
C MET A 133 3.00 13.97 18.21
N LEU A 134 2.95 14.19 16.90
CA LEU A 134 3.48 13.26 15.92
C LEU A 134 5.01 13.12 16.00
N LYS A 135 5.73 14.26 16.25
CA LYS A 135 7.18 14.22 16.52
C LYS A 135 7.51 13.36 17.74
N MET A 136 6.77 13.54 18.84
CA MET A 136 6.97 12.75 20.07
C MET A 136 6.64 11.26 19.84
N ILE A 137 5.59 10.95 19.08
CA ILE A 137 5.24 9.56 18.72
C ILE A 137 6.37 8.93 17.90
N TYR A 138 6.88 9.61 16.88
CA TYR A 138 8.00 9.07 16.07
C TYR A 138 9.27 8.91 16.90
N TYR A 139 9.58 9.86 17.77
CA TYR A 139 10.70 9.72 18.70
C TYR A 139 10.51 8.51 19.61
N GLY A 140 9.36 8.38 20.26
CA GLY A 140 9.07 7.26 21.15
C GLY A 140 9.15 5.89 20.48
N LEU A 141 8.81 5.79 19.17
CA LEU A 141 8.89 4.55 18.41
C LEU A 141 10.29 4.24 17.85
N LEU A 142 11.09 5.29 17.51
CA LEU A 142 12.21 5.12 16.58
C LEU A 142 13.59 5.52 17.14
N HIS A 143 13.67 6.26 18.25
CA HIS A 143 14.95 6.81 18.74
C HIS A 143 15.98 5.74 19.09
N ASP A 144 15.55 4.57 19.56
CA ASP A 144 16.41 3.45 19.93
C ASP A 144 16.65 2.46 18.78
N THR A 145 16.18 2.76 17.57
CA THR A 145 16.39 1.91 16.40
C THR A 145 17.65 2.30 15.64
N ASP A 146 18.32 1.32 15.04
CA ASP A 146 19.53 1.53 14.24
C ASP A 146 19.27 2.43 13.03
N GLU A 147 18.04 2.38 12.52
CA GLU A 147 17.64 3.11 11.32
C GLU A 147 17.44 4.60 11.53
N PHE A 148 16.97 5.01 12.73
CA PHE A 148 16.53 6.37 12.99
C PHE A 148 17.24 7.07 14.17
N GLY A 149 17.87 6.32 15.08
CA GLY A 149 18.52 6.88 16.27
C GLY A 149 19.58 7.93 15.93
N GLY A 150 20.34 7.73 14.85
CA GLY A 150 21.31 8.70 14.35
C GLY A 150 20.70 10.05 13.95
N PHE A 151 19.50 10.03 13.36
CA PHE A 151 18.76 11.22 12.96
C PHE A 151 18.33 12.06 14.17
N PHE A 152 17.67 11.45 15.16
CA PHE A 152 17.21 12.17 16.35
C PHE A 152 18.37 12.77 17.15
N ASP A 153 19.46 12.03 17.27
CA ASP A 153 20.66 12.53 17.89
C ASP A 153 21.29 13.70 17.11
N TYR A 154 21.28 13.66 15.78
CA TYR A 154 21.80 14.73 14.94
C TYR A 154 21.02 16.03 15.11
N ILE A 155 19.69 15.98 15.14
CA ILE A 155 18.84 17.17 15.28
C ILE A 155 18.64 17.63 16.72
N ASP A 156 19.33 17.02 17.70
CA ASP A 156 19.16 17.27 19.14
C ASP A 156 17.70 17.17 19.62
N TYR A 157 16.92 16.28 19.01
CA TYR A 157 15.53 16.06 19.41
C TYR A 157 15.44 14.91 20.40
N ALA A 158 15.36 15.27 21.70
CA ALA A 158 15.22 14.33 22.80
C ALA A 158 14.17 14.86 23.79
N PRO A 159 12.88 14.83 23.43
CA PRO A 159 11.81 15.22 24.34
C PRO A 159 11.72 14.22 25.50
N ASP A 160 11.05 14.62 26.61
CA ASP A 160 10.66 13.67 27.63
C ASP A 160 9.85 12.54 26.99
N ILE A 161 10.23 11.28 27.27
CA ILE A 161 9.55 10.13 26.73
C ILE A 161 8.13 10.10 27.30
N LEU A 162 7.15 9.89 26.43
CA LEU A 162 5.75 9.79 26.82
C LEU A 162 5.56 8.56 27.71
N ASP A 163 5.09 8.75 28.94
CA ASP A 163 4.77 7.65 29.88
C ASP A 163 3.72 6.69 29.29
N ASP A 164 2.82 7.23 28.45
CA ASP A 164 1.79 6.46 27.73
C ASP A 164 1.83 6.76 26.22
N LEU A 165 2.75 6.11 25.51
CA LEU A 165 2.84 6.21 24.06
C LEU A 165 1.59 5.65 23.35
N SER A 166 0.96 4.60 23.92
CA SER A 166 -0.28 4.04 23.36
C SER A 166 -1.42 5.05 23.44
N GLY A 167 -1.60 5.70 24.57
CA GLY A 167 -2.61 6.75 24.76
C GLY A 167 -2.38 7.94 23.83
N SER A 168 -1.14 8.37 23.66
CA SER A 168 -0.79 9.47 22.75
C SER A 168 -1.08 9.15 21.28
N ILE A 169 -0.82 7.90 20.85
CA ILE A 169 -1.19 7.44 19.51
C ILE A 169 -2.72 7.43 19.35
N LEU A 170 -3.44 6.91 20.32
CA LEU A 170 -4.92 6.91 20.30
C LEU A 170 -5.51 8.32 20.28
N GLU A 171 -4.96 9.23 21.06
CA GLU A 171 -5.40 10.63 21.06
C GLU A 171 -5.20 11.28 19.68
N ARG A 172 -4.00 11.17 19.12
CA ARG A 172 -3.63 11.78 17.83
C ARG A 172 -4.39 11.20 16.65
N PHE A 173 -4.66 9.88 16.67
CA PHE A 173 -5.28 9.12 15.57
C PHE A 173 -6.68 8.60 15.91
N SER A 174 -7.38 9.19 16.88
CA SER A 174 -8.70 8.72 17.38
C SER A 174 -9.77 8.54 16.32
N LYS A 175 -9.69 9.27 15.19
CA LYS A 175 -10.60 9.15 14.05
C LYS A 175 -10.08 8.28 12.92
N ASP A 176 -8.84 7.83 13.02
CA ASP A 176 -8.12 7.15 11.94
C ASP A 176 -7.77 5.70 12.26
N ILE A 177 -7.78 5.30 13.53
CA ILE A 177 -7.53 3.93 13.97
C ILE A 177 -8.57 3.48 15.00
N CYS A 178 -8.71 2.15 15.13
CA CYS A 178 -9.60 1.56 16.14
C CYS A 178 -9.03 1.74 17.55
N ILE A 179 -9.87 2.14 18.52
CA ILE A 179 -9.45 2.31 19.91
C ILE A 179 -9.05 0.98 20.59
N SER A 180 -9.52 -0.15 20.06
CA SER A 180 -9.17 -1.50 20.54
C SER A 180 -7.95 -2.09 19.80
N SER A 181 -7.20 -1.28 19.05
CA SER A 181 -5.99 -1.72 18.38
C SER A 181 -4.94 -2.19 19.39
N PRO A 182 -4.17 -3.26 19.11
CA PRO A 182 -3.19 -3.83 20.04
C PRO A 182 -1.90 -3.00 20.07
N LEU A 183 -2.00 -1.71 20.40
CA LEU A 183 -0.88 -0.76 20.32
C LEU A 183 0.32 -1.15 21.17
N ALA A 184 0.10 -1.66 22.39
CA ALA A 184 1.20 -2.09 23.26
C ALA A 184 2.06 -3.20 22.62
N GLU A 185 1.43 -4.17 21.95
CA GLU A 185 2.12 -5.22 21.19
C GLU A 185 2.87 -4.61 19.99
N LEU A 186 2.21 -3.72 19.24
CA LEU A 186 2.78 -3.11 18.03
C LEU A 186 3.97 -2.20 18.37
N ILE A 187 3.89 -1.40 19.42
CA ILE A 187 4.97 -0.55 19.91
C ILE A 187 6.21 -1.38 20.28
N THR A 188 6.00 -2.51 20.98
CA THR A 188 7.11 -3.32 21.46
C THR A 188 7.73 -4.19 20.37
N SER A 189 6.91 -4.77 19.48
CA SER A 189 7.36 -5.80 18.54
C SER A 189 7.58 -5.30 17.12
N TYR A 190 6.97 -4.17 16.75
CA TYR A 190 6.96 -3.65 15.37
C TYR A 190 7.01 -2.11 15.33
N PRO A 191 7.92 -1.44 16.06
CA PRO A 191 7.92 0.02 16.19
C PRO A 191 8.14 0.73 14.84
N VAL A 192 9.02 0.21 13.98
CA VAL A 192 9.31 0.81 12.68
C VAL A 192 8.13 0.64 11.72
N GLU A 193 7.56 -0.56 11.66
CA GLU A 193 6.36 -0.82 10.85
C GLU A 193 5.16 0.00 11.33
N LEU A 194 5.05 0.21 12.66
CA LEU A 194 4.00 1.06 13.23
C LEU A 194 4.21 2.52 12.82
N ALA A 195 5.42 3.04 12.90
CA ALA A 195 5.73 4.40 12.48
C ALA A 195 5.41 4.64 10.99
N TYR A 196 5.80 3.72 10.10
CA TYR A 196 5.42 3.78 8.69
C TYR A 196 3.90 3.65 8.48
N GLY A 197 3.23 2.77 9.22
CA GLY A 197 1.78 2.64 9.18
C GLY A 197 1.06 3.93 9.59
N LEU A 198 1.49 4.56 10.68
CA LEU A 198 0.94 5.84 11.14
C LEU A 198 1.23 6.98 10.16
N SER A 199 2.41 7.00 9.53
CA SER A 199 2.76 7.97 8.50
C SER A 199 1.82 7.86 7.29
N LEU A 200 1.58 6.65 6.80
CA LEU A 200 0.64 6.37 5.69
C LEU A 200 -0.80 6.76 6.05
N ILE A 201 -1.22 6.53 7.29
CA ILE A 201 -2.55 6.90 7.79
C ILE A 201 -2.68 8.43 7.87
N ASN A 202 -1.63 9.13 8.30
CA ASN A 202 -1.61 10.59 8.41
C ASN A 202 -1.60 11.29 7.04
N CYS A 203 -1.20 10.59 5.97
CA CYS A 203 -1.16 11.15 4.62
C CYS A 203 -2.58 11.38 4.07
N TRP A 204 -2.90 12.63 3.68
CA TRP A 204 -4.21 13.03 3.12
C TRP A 204 -4.46 12.50 1.70
N ASN A 205 -3.43 12.08 1.00
CA ASN A 205 -3.58 11.56 -0.35
C ASN A 205 -4.10 10.12 -0.32
N SER A 206 -5.42 9.96 -0.49
CA SER A 206 -6.09 8.66 -0.50
C SER A 206 -5.57 7.70 -1.60
N SER A 207 -4.98 8.24 -2.66
CA SER A 207 -4.46 7.47 -3.78
C SER A 207 -3.05 6.93 -3.57
N SER A 208 -2.33 7.31 -2.50
CA SER A 208 -1.01 6.77 -2.23
C SER A 208 -1.08 5.35 -1.68
N GLY A 209 -0.38 4.44 -2.32
CA GLY A 209 -0.14 3.08 -1.82
C GLY A 209 0.96 3.04 -0.76
N ILE A 210 1.26 1.83 -0.26
CA ILE A 210 2.47 1.64 0.54
C ILE A 210 3.66 1.70 -0.44
N PRO A 211 4.69 2.55 -0.19
CA PRO A 211 5.85 2.62 -1.06
C PRO A 211 6.48 1.24 -1.28
N LEU A 212 6.88 0.94 -2.50
CA LEU A 212 7.42 -0.39 -2.86
C LEU A 212 8.64 -0.76 -2.01
N TRP A 213 9.48 0.22 -1.70
CA TRP A 213 10.63 0.00 -0.84
C TRP A 213 10.22 -0.42 0.59
N VAL A 214 9.19 0.23 1.14
CA VAL A 214 8.62 -0.12 2.46
C VAL A 214 8.04 -1.53 2.43
N LEU A 215 7.25 -1.88 1.41
CA LEU A 215 6.69 -3.23 1.27
C LEU A 215 7.77 -4.31 1.21
N HIS A 216 8.88 -4.04 0.52
CA HIS A 216 9.97 -5.00 0.38
C HIS A 216 10.77 -5.16 1.66
N ASN A 217 11.04 -4.07 2.38
CA ASN A 217 11.90 -4.06 3.56
C ASN A 217 11.15 -4.26 4.87
N TYR A 218 9.89 -3.84 4.93
CA TYR A 218 8.98 -3.94 6.08
C TYR A 218 7.63 -4.54 5.65
N PRO A 219 7.59 -5.81 5.22
CA PRO A 219 6.39 -6.43 4.66
C PRO A 219 5.22 -6.50 5.67
N LYS A 220 5.51 -6.34 6.96
CA LYS A 220 4.50 -6.34 8.02
C LYS A 220 3.73 -5.01 8.14
N VAL A 221 4.14 -3.93 7.46
CA VAL A 221 3.40 -2.65 7.50
C VAL A 221 1.94 -2.83 7.08
N GLY A 222 1.68 -3.61 6.03
CA GLY A 222 0.31 -3.93 5.61
C GLY A 222 -0.49 -4.64 6.71
N TRP A 223 0.11 -5.62 7.39
CA TRP A 223 -0.51 -6.31 8.53
C TRP A 223 -0.73 -5.37 9.73
N VAL A 224 0.22 -4.50 10.05
CA VAL A 224 0.06 -3.48 11.10
C VAL A 224 -1.15 -2.58 10.79
N MET A 225 -1.26 -2.09 9.56
CA MET A 225 -2.42 -1.30 9.13
C MET A 225 -3.75 -2.04 9.29
N GLU A 226 -3.78 -3.35 9.01
CA GLU A 226 -4.96 -4.19 9.25
C GLU A 226 -5.32 -4.24 10.74
N ARG A 227 -4.33 -4.43 11.61
CA ARG A 227 -4.53 -4.48 13.07
C ARG A 227 -5.04 -3.14 13.62
N LEU A 228 -4.64 -2.03 13.02
CA LEU A 228 -5.08 -0.70 13.40
C LEU A 228 -6.48 -0.35 12.84
N ARG A 229 -6.86 -0.84 11.65
CA ARG A 229 -7.95 -0.25 10.86
C ARG A 229 -8.96 -1.23 10.28
N ASP A 230 -8.70 -2.54 10.23
CA ASP A 230 -9.57 -3.49 9.52
C ASP A 230 -10.25 -4.53 10.43
N THR A 231 -10.16 -4.33 11.73
CA THR A 231 -10.88 -5.15 12.73
C THR A 231 -11.85 -4.26 13.46
N PRO A 232 -13.16 -4.32 13.12
CA PRO A 232 -14.17 -3.53 13.83
C PRO A 232 -14.25 -3.97 15.30
N CYS A 233 -14.32 -3.01 16.21
CA CYS A 233 -14.56 -3.27 17.63
C CYS A 233 -16.05 -3.14 17.96
N GLU A 234 -16.46 -3.82 19.03
CA GLU A 234 -17.85 -3.73 19.53
C GLU A 234 -18.12 -2.45 20.33
N ASN A 235 -17.11 -1.57 20.48
CA ASN A 235 -17.26 -0.35 21.26
C ASN A 235 -17.97 0.74 20.45
N ASN A 236 -19.17 1.09 20.88
CA ASN A 236 -19.99 2.13 20.26
C ASN A 236 -19.39 3.54 20.34
N GLU A 237 -18.40 3.78 21.21
CA GLU A 237 -17.70 5.06 21.31
C GLU A 237 -16.54 5.20 20.32
N CYS A 238 -16.14 4.12 19.65
CA CYS A 238 -15.09 4.15 18.66
C CYS A 238 -15.48 5.02 17.46
N ALA A 239 -14.97 6.24 17.42
CA ALA A 239 -15.26 7.19 16.34
C ALA A 239 -14.81 6.66 14.97
N TYR A 240 -13.66 5.97 14.92
CA TYR A 240 -13.15 5.35 13.71
C TYR A 240 -14.09 4.25 13.19
N CYS A 241 -14.43 3.25 14.01
CA CYS A 241 -15.24 2.10 13.55
C CYS A 241 -16.65 2.53 13.12
N ARG A 242 -17.26 3.50 13.80
CA ARG A 242 -18.56 4.05 13.41
C ARG A 242 -18.58 4.67 12.01
N GLY A 243 -17.48 5.27 11.58
CA GLY A 243 -17.34 5.83 10.21
C GLY A 243 -16.85 4.82 9.20
N ALA A 244 -15.76 4.12 9.52
CA ALA A 244 -15.03 3.27 8.57
C ALA A 244 -15.80 2.02 8.11
N PHE A 245 -16.75 1.53 8.94
CA PHE A 245 -17.56 0.35 8.64
C PHE A 245 -19.05 0.67 8.43
N ASN A 246 -19.44 1.94 8.39
CA ASN A 246 -20.80 2.36 8.16
C ASN A 246 -21.07 2.58 6.66
N GLY A 247 -21.88 1.69 6.06
CA GLY A 247 -22.21 1.78 4.64
C GLY A 247 -22.91 3.08 4.23
N LYS A 248 -23.76 3.67 5.11
CA LYS A 248 -24.47 4.95 4.82
C LYS A 248 -23.50 6.13 4.81
N GLU A 249 -22.59 6.20 5.77
CA GLU A 249 -21.55 7.23 5.80
C GLU A 249 -20.61 7.10 4.58
N GLY A 250 -20.23 5.86 4.23
CA GLY A 250 -19.45 5.58 3.02
C GLY A 250 -20.19 6.01 1.74
N LEU A 251 -21.48 5.71 1.62
CA LEU A 251 -22.32 6.09 0.49
C LEU A 251 -22.36 7.62 0.32
N LYS A 252 -22.57 8.34 1.40
CA LYS A 252 -22.57 9.80 1.41
C LYS A 252 -21.18 10.38 1.07
N TYR A 253 -20.13 9.79 1.61
CA TYR A 253 -18.75 10.25 1.38
C TYR A 253 -18.33 10.10 -0.06
N PHE A 254 -18.47 8.88 -0.64
CA PHE A 254 -17.96 8.58 -1.98
C PHE A 254 -18.92 8.99 -3.10
N PHE A 255 -20.22 8.74 -2.92
CA PHE A 255 -21.21 8.91 -4.00
C PHE A 255 -22.14 10.08 -3.81
N LYS A 256 -22.08 10.78 -2.68
CA LYS A 256 -22.95 11.92 -2.32
C LYS A 256 -24.45 11.56 -2.31
N TYR A 257 -24.79 10.28 -2.05
CA TYR A 257 -26.16 9.81 -1.88
C TYR A 257 -26.52 9.71 -0.41
N ASP A 258 -27.74 10.13 -0.05
CA ASP A 258 -28.23 10.10 1.34
C ASP A 258 -28.81 8.74 1.74
N SER A 259 -29.23 7.92 0.76
CA SER A 259 -29.86 6.63 1.02
C SER A 259 -29.58 5.61 -0.08
N PHE A 260 -29.60 4.34 0.31
CA PHE A 260 -29.57 3.22 -0.61
C PHE A 260 -30.92 3.08 -1.32
N ARG A 261 -30.93 2.39 -2.48
CA ARG A 261 -32.17 2.02 -3.15
C ARG A 261 -32.85 0.88 -2.42
N THR A 262 -34.17 0.90 -2.42
CA THR A 262 -35.01 -0.20 -1.95
C THR A 262 -35.55 -0.97 -3.14
N TYR A 263 -35.78 -2.25 -2.96
CA TYR A 263 -36.43 -3.13 -3.95
C TYR A 263 -37.70 -3.67 -3.32
N GLU A 264 -38.85 -3.37 -3.92
CA GLU A 264 -40.18 -3.80 -3.41
C GLU A 264 -40.41 -3.47 -1.92
N GLY A 265 -39.80 -2.36 -1.44
CA GLY A 265 -39.87 -1.92 -0.05
C GLY A 265 -38.81 -2.55 0.88
N GLU A 266 -37.96 -3.43 0.37
CA GLU A 266 -36.87 -4.03 1.15
C GLU A 266 -35.52 -3.34 0.93
N ASP A 267 -34.73 -3.19 1.99
CA ASP A 267 -33.40 -2.57 1.99
C ASP A 267 -32.29 -3.53 1.51
N LEU A 268 -32.54 -4.26 0.44
CA LEU A 268 -31.63 -5.32 -0.03
C LEU A 268 -30.25 -4.78 -0.46
N GLN A 269 -30.21 -3.60 -1.08
CA GLN A 269 -28.94 -3.00 -1.48
C GLN A 269 -28.08 -2.67 -0.26
N GLN A 270 -28.68 -2.05 0.77
CA GLN A 270 -27.99 -1.74 2.01
C GLN A 270 -27.50 -3.01 2.70
N LYS A 271 -28.35 -4.01 2.88
CA LYS A 271 -28.00 -5.30 3.49
C LYS A 271 -26.85 -6.01 2.76
N ALA A 272 -26.84 -5.96 1.43
CA ALA A 272 -25.75 -6.55 0.63
C ALA A 272 -24.45 -5.77 0.78
N VAL A 273 -24.48 -4.44 0.84
CA VAL A 273 -23.31 -3.60 1.12
C VAL A 273 -22.76 -3.88 2.51
N GLU A 274 -23.60 -3.94 3.53
CA GLU A 274 -23.21 -4.23 4.91
C GLU A 274 -22.55 -5.61 5.01
N ALA A 275 -23.14 -6.65 4.42
CA ALA A 275 -22.55 -7.98 4.35
C ALA A 275 -21.17 -7.99 3.65
N ALA A 276 -21.02 -7.18 2.58
CA ALA A 276 -19.73 -7.03 1.92
C ALA A 276 -18.69 -6.33 2.81
N ILE A 277 -19.07 -5.31 3.57
CA ILE A 277 -18.19 -4.61 4.51
C ILE A 277 -17.75 -5.55 5.65
N GLU A 278 -18.64 -6.45 6.10
CA GLU A 278 -18.38 -7.48 7.11
C GLU A 278 -17.49 -8.63 6.60
N GLY A 279 -17.11 -8.61 5.32
CA GLY A 279 -16.25 -9.65 4.73
C GLY A 279 -16.99 -10.90 4.27
N GLU A 280 -18.32 -10.90 4.26
CA GLU A 280 -19.13 -12.02 3.80
C GLU A 280 -19.04 -12.21 2.28
N SER A 281 -19.08 -13.47 1.82
CA SER A 281 -19.32 -13.80 0.42
C SER A 281 -20.81 -13.72 0.11
N LEU A 282 -21.19 -13.06 -1.00
CA LEU A 282 -22.58 -12.80 -1.30
C LEU A 282 -22.96 -13.09 -2.75
N LEU A 283 -24.21 -13.47 -2.95
CA LEU A 283 -24.86 -13.58 -4.26
C LEU A 283 -26.05 -12.63 -4.30
N ALA A 284 -25.97 -11.59 -5.12
CA ALA A 284 -27.01 -10.59 -5.28
C ALA A 284 -27.70 -10.70 -6.66
N VAL A 285 -29.00 -10.87 -6.64
CA VAL A 285 -29.86 -10.90 -7.83
C VAL A 285 -30.66 -9.61 -7.87
N PHE A 286 -30.18 -8.64 -8.64
CA PHE A 286 -30.80 -7.32 -8.76
C PHE A 286 -31.10 -7.01 -10.24
N PRO A 287 -32.22 -6.34 -10.55
CA PRO A 287 -32.60 -6.04 -11.94
C PRO A 287 -31.54 -5.16 -12.63
N THR A 288 -31.55 -5.18 -13.96
CA THR A 288 -30.72 -4.28 -14.77
C THR A 288 -31.09 -2.83 -14.45
N GLY A 289 -30.10 -1.94 -14.29
CA GLY A 289 -30.32 -0.56 -13.85
C GLY A 289 -30.67 -0.40 -12.36
N GLY A 290 -30.76 -1.50 -11.60
CA GLY A 290 -31.08 -1.51 -10.17
C GLY A 290 -29.99 -1.00 -9.22
N GLY A 291 -28.85 -0.51 -9.74
CA GLY A 291 -27.76 -0.01 -8.87
C GLY A 291 -26.83 -1.09 -8.33
N LYS A 292 -26.69 -2.23 -9.04
CA LYS A 292 -25.73 -3.31 -8.71
C LYS A 292 -24.32 -2.79 -8.46
N SER A 293 -23.86 -1.85 -9.29
CA SER A 293 -22.47 -1.34 -9.22
C SER A 293 -22.11 -0.74 -7.87
N ILE A 294 -22.97 0.07 -7.27
CA ILE A 294 -22.74 0.68 -5.95
C ILE A 294 -22.55 -0.41 -4.87
N THR A 295 -23.27 -1.53 -5.00
CA THR A 295 -23.24 -2.62 -4.00
C THR A 295 -21.84 -3.24 -3.84
N PHE A 296 -21.01 -3.21 -4.89
CA PHE A 296 -19.62 -3.66 -4.79
C PHE A 296 -18.59 -2.53 -4.85
N GLN A 297 -18.88 -1.43 -5.53
CA GLN A 297 -17.96 -0.29 -5.61
C GLN A 297 -17.76 0.38 -4.24
N LEU A 298 -18.83 0.56 -3.48
CA LEU A 298 -18.75 1.20 -2.17
C LEU A 298 -17.91 0.40 -1.18
N PRO A 299 -18.13 -0.90 -0.92
CA PRO A 299 -17.24 -1.69 -0.05
C PRO A 299 -15.80 -1.72 -0.54
N ALA A 300 -15.57 -1.74 -1.86
CA ALA A 300 -14.23 -1.71 -2.46
C ALA A 300 -13.49 -0.41 -2.13
N LEU A 301 -14.13 0.75 -2.32
CA LEU A 301 -13.56 2.06 -2.00
C LEU A 301 -13.32 2.22 -0.50
N MET A 302 -14.27 1.76 0.34
CA MET A 302 -14.11 1.78 1.80
C MET A 302 -12.93 0.92 2.26
N SER A 303 -12.73 -0.28 1.71
CA SER A 303 -11.59 -1.14 1.99
C SER A 303 -10.28 -0.55 1.46
N GLY A 304 -10.29 0.03 0.25
CA GLY A 304 -9.15 0.76 -0.31
C GLY A 304 -8.68 1.88 0.62
N LYS A 305 -9.62 2.67 1.15
CA LYS A 305 -9.32 3.75 2.09
C LYS A 305 -8.80 3.23 3.45
N ARG A 306 -9.34 2.09 3.95
CA ARG A 306 -8.93 1.52 5.24
C ARG A 306 -7.53 0.93 5.19
N ILE A 307 -7.27 0.03 4.25
CA ILE A 307 -6.07 -0.85 4.25
C ILE A 307 -5.39 -0.96 2.89
N LYS A 308 -5.65 -0.03 1.97
CA LYS A 308 -5.13 -0.09 0.58
C LYS A 308 -5.48 -1.41 -0.12
N GLY A 309 -6.63 -1.98 0.24
CA GLY A 309 -7.14 -3.22 -0.33
C GLY A 309 -7.54 -3.06 -1.80
N LEU A 310 -7.28 -4.10 -2.61
CA LEU A 310 -7.68 -4.16 -4.00
C LEU A 310 -8.90 -5.08 -4.16
N THR A 311 -9.98 -4.56 -4.71
CA THR A 311 -11.12 -5.36 -5.19
C THR A 311 -10.98 -5.60 -6.68
N VAL A 312 -11.01 -6.87 -7.09
CA VAL A 312 -10.94 -7.27 -8.50
C VAL A 312 -12.34 -7.53 -9.01
N VAL A 313 -12.78 -6.75 -9.99
CA VAL A 313 -14.10 -6.88 -10.62
C VAL A 313 -13.94 -7.56 -11.97
N ILE A 314 -14.58 -8.71 -12.12
CA ILE A 314 -14.57 -9.52 -13.32
C ILE A 314 -15.86 -9.26 -14.07
N SER A 315 -15.76 -8.73 -15.28
CA SER A 315 -16.90 -8.46 -16.14
C SER A 315 -16.66 -9.00 -17.56
N PRO A 316 -17.69 -9.54 -18.23
CA PRO A 316 -17.54 -10.13 -19.57
C PRO A 316 -17.49 -9.08 -20.69
N LEU A 317 -17.89 -7.84 -20.42
CA LEU A 317 -18.06 -6.78 -21.41
C LEU A 317 -17.06 -5.66 -21.20
N GLN A 318 -16.09 -5.56 -22.11
CA GLN A 318 -14.99 -4.58 -22.03
C GLN A 318 -15.50 -3.12 -22.13
N SER A 319 -16.53 -2.86 -22.95
CA SER A 319 -17.15 -1.54 -23.03
C SER A 319 -17.79 -1.12 -21.71
N LEU A 320 -18.48 -2.07 -21.04
CA LEU A 320 -19.10 -1.80 -19.74
C LEU A 320 -18.05 -1.48 -18.66
N MET A 321 -16.92 -2.19 -18.67
CA MET A 321 -15.83 -1.90 -17.74
C MET A 321 -15.31 -0.46 -17.91
N LYS A 322 -15.12 -0.01 -19.16
CA LYS A 322 -14.70 1.34 -19.47
C LYS A 322 -15.73 2.36 -18.99
N ASP A 323 -17.01 2.14 -19.30
CA ASP A 323 -18.11 3.02 -18.85
C ASP A 323 -18.18 3.13 -17.32
N GLN A 324 -17.95 2.02 -16.59
CA GLN A 324 -17.89 2.03 -15.11
C GLN A 324 -16.72 2.87 -14.59
N VAL A 325 -15.52 2.74 -15.19
CA VAL A 325 -14.35 3.53 -14.83
C VAL A 325 -14.59 5.00 -15.13
N ASP A 326 -15.05 5.33 -16.33
CA ASP A 326 -15.32 6.70 -16.76
C ASP A 326 -16.39 7.38 -15.87
N ASN A 327 -17.41 6.64 -15.43
CA ASN A 327 -18.43 7.13 -14.53
C ASN A 327 -17.88 7.42 -13.13
N LEU A 328 -16.98 6.59 -12.60
CA LEU A 328 -16.33 6.83 -11.32
C LEU A 328 -15.39 8.05 -11.41
N TRP A 329 -14.62 8.18 -12.48
CA TRP A 329 -13.75 9.36 -12.70
C TRP A 329 -14.55 10.66 -12.82
N LYS A 330 -15.72 10.66 -13.47
CA LYS A 330 -16.62 11.82 -13.49
C LYS A 330 -17.11 12.25 -12.12
N ASN A 331 -17.15 11.31 -11.16
CA ASN A 331 -17.48 11.57 -9.77
C ASN A 331 -16.23 11.80 -8.89
N GLU A 332 -15.10 12.15 -9.50
CA GLU A 332 -13.80 12.41 -8.83
C GLU A 332 -13.24 11.20 -8.06
N ILE A 333 -13.72 9.98 -8.37
CA ILE A 333 -13.21 8.74 -7.80
C ILE A 333 -12.16 8.18 -8.74
N MET A 334 -10.90 8.53 -8.47
CA MET A 334 -9.77 8.19 -9.35
C MET A 334 -9.15 6.83 -9.04
N ASP A 335 -9.47 6.19 -7.90
CA ASP A 335 -8.85 4.96 -7.39
C ASP A 335 -9.34 3.70 -8.15
N VAL A 336 -9.62 3.84 -9.44
CA VAL A 336 -10.16 2.78 -10.27
C VAL A 336 -9.47 2.74 -11.62
N VAL A 337 -9.22 1.52 -12.11
CA VAL A 337 -8.68 1.27 -13.46
C VAL A 337 -9.33 0.04 -14.09
N THR A 338 -9.21 -0.06 -15.40
CA THR A 338 -9.46 -1.31 -16.14
C THR A 338 -8.20 -1.78 -16.84
N ILE A 339 -8.01 -3.09 -16.94
CA ILE A 339 -6.98 -3.71 -17.78
C ILE A 339 -7.68 -4.70 -18.71
N ASN A 340 -7.84 -4.31 -19.96
CA ASN A 340 -8.53 -5.11 -20.98
C ASN A 340 -7.82 -5.00 -22.34
N GLY A 341 -8.37 -5.69 -23.35
CA GLY A 341 -7.80 -5.73 -24.69
C GLY A 341 -8.01 -4.48 -25.54
N MET A 342 -8.82 -3.50 -25.10
CA MET A 342 -9.10 -2.27 -25.83
C MET A 342 -8.12 -1.15 -25.50
N LEU A 343 -7.33 -1.28 -24.42
CA LEU A 343 -6.33 -0.29 -24.05
C LEU A 343 -5.15 -0.34 -25.01
N ASP A 344 -4.64 0.82 -25.38
CA ASP A 344 -3.35 0.89 -26.05
C ASP A 344 -2.19 0.47 -25.11
N PRO A 345 -1.00 0.15 -25.65
CA PRO A 345 0.12 -0.31 -24.82
C PRO A 345 0.54 0.67 -23.72
N VAL A 346 0.42 1.99 -23.93
CA VAL A 346 0.82 3.02 -22.96
C VAL A 346 -0.22 3.10 -21.84
N GLU A 347 -1.50 3.16 -22.19
CA GLU A 347 -2.62 3.13 -21.22
C GLU A 347 -2.56 1.87 -20.37
N ARG A 348 -2.30 0.71 -20.99
CA ARG A 348 -2.17 -0.57 -20.30
C ARG A 348 -0.99 -0.57 -19.32
N ALA A 349 0.18 -0.07 -19.75
CA ALA A 349 1.35 0.02 -18.89
C ALA A 349 1.09 0.94 -17.69
N HIS A 350 0.48 2.10 -17.91
CA HIS A 350 0.09 3.05 -16.86
C HIS A 350 -0.93 2.44 -15.89
N ALA A 351 -1.94 1.71 -16.38
CA ALA A 351 -2.91 1.04 -15.53
C ALA A 351 -2.24 -0.04 -14.64
N ILE A 352 -1.33 -0.84 -15.21
CA ILE A 352 -0.55 -1.84 -14.48
C ILE A 352 0.30 -1.16 -13.40
N GLN A 353 1.04 -0.12 -13.76
CA GLN A 353 1.86 0.65 -12.83
C GLN A 353 1.02 1.18 -11.66
N ARG A 354 -0.13 1.80 -11.91
CA ARG A 354 -1.03 2.30 -10.85
C ARG A 354 -1.50 1.21 -9.90
N VAL A 355 -1.76 0.00 -10.42
CA VAL A 355 -2.12 -1.14 -9.55
C VAL A 355 -0.91 -1.59 -8.73
N GLU A 356 0.28 -1.71 -9.33
CA GLU A 356 1.52 -2.08 -8.62
C GLU A 356 1.86 -1.10 -7.50
N GLU A 357 1.73 0.20 -7.77
CA GLU A 357 1.99 1.28 -6.83
C GLU A 357 0.97 1.39 -5.69
N GLY A 358 -0.15 0.67 -5.77
CA GLY A 358 -1.17 0.67 -4.73
C GLY A 358 -2.16 1.84 -4.76
N SER A 359 -2.14 2.66 -5.81
CA SER A 359 -3.06 3.81 -5.99
C SER A 359 -4.45 3.41 -6.50
N VAL A 360 -4.75 2.10 -6.56
CA VAL A 360 -6.01 1.57 -7.09
C VAL A 360 -6.71 0.71 -6.05
N SER A 361 -7.98 1.01 -5.82
CA SER A 361 -8.90 0.25 -4.97
C SER A 361 -9.78 -0.71 -5.75
N ILE A 362 -10.07 -0.41 -7.04
CA ILE A 362 -10.91 -1.24 -7.91
C ILE A 362 -10.19 -1.49 -9.24
N LEU A 363 -9.98 -2.76 -9.55
CA LEU A 363 -9.45 -3.20 -10.84
C LEU A 363 -10.51 -3.98 -11.61
N TYR A 364 -10.94 -3.45 -12.76
CA TYR A 364 -11.80 -4.17 -13.70
C TYR A 364 -10.96 -4.97 -14.69
N ILE A 365 -11.25 -6.26 -14.81
CA ILE A 365 -10.62 -7.16 -15.79
C ILE A 365 -11.65 -8.10 -16.44
N SER A 366 -11.31 -8.59 -17.63
CA SER A 366 -12.09 -9.66 -18.26
C SER A 366 -11.65 -11.04 -17.74
N PRO A 367 -12.52 -12.06 -17.78
CA PRO A 367 -12.20 -13.39 -17.27
C PRO A 367 -10.98 -14.01 -17.97
N GLU A 368 -10.75 -13.73 -19.25
CA GLU A 368 -9.60 -14.21 -20.03
C GLU A 368 -8.27 -13.67 -19.49
N SER A 369 -8.29 -12.50 -18.80
CA SER A 369 -7.12 -11.85 -18.23
C SER A 369 -6.40 -12.70 -17.18
N PHE A 370 -7.09 -13.63 -16.52
CA PHE A 370 -6.50 -14.55 -15.54
C PHE A 370 -5.49 -15.54 -16.14
N ARG A 371 -5.46 -15.72 -17.44
CA ARG A 371 -4.44 -16.53 -18.14
C ARG A 371 -3.11 -15.77 -18.30
N SER A 372 -3.08 -14.47 -17.98
CA SER A 372 -1.90 -13.62 -18.10
C SER A 372 -1.00 -13.71 -16.87
N LYS A 373 0.26 -14.09 -17.06
CA LYS A 373 1.28 -14.09 -16.00
C LYS A 373 1.52 -12.70 -15.41
N THR A 374 1.33 -11.64 -16.20
CA THR A 374 1.41 -10.26 -15.72
C THR A 374 0.32 -9.98 -14.70
N ILE A 375 -0.93 -10.36 -14.98
CA ILE A 375 -2.06 -10.20 -14.04
C ILE A 375 -1.84 -11.05 -12.78
N GLU A 376 -1.39 -12.29 -12.92
CA GLU A 376 -1.07 -13.15 -11.78
C GLU A 376 -0.06 -12.48 -10.83
N ARG A 377 1.09 -12.02 -11.37
CA ARG A 377 2.12 -11.32 -10.57
C ARG A 377 1.60 -10.05 -9.93
N LEU A 378 0.82 -9.27 -10.66
CA LEU A 378 0.19 -8.04 -10.19
C LEU A 378 -0.70 -8.32 -8.97
N LEU A 379 -1.54 -9.35 -9.01
CA LEU A 379 -2.46 -9.69 -7.93
C LEU A 379 -1.75 -10.36 -6.74
N VAL A 380 -0.65 -11.09 -6.97
CA VAL A 380 0.20 -11.62 -5.89
C VAL A 380 0.83 -10.47 -5.11
N GLY A 381 1.31 -9.42 -5.79
CA GLY A 381 1.96 -8.25 -5.18
C GLY A 381 1.01 -7.31 -4.43
N ARG A 382 -0.32 -7.47 -4.57
CA ARG A 382 -1.32 -6.59 -3.95
C ARG A 382 -2.15 -7.31 -2.90
N LYS A 383 -2.63 -6.59 -1.89
CA LYS A 383 -3.65 -7.13 -0.98
C LYS A 383 -5.00 -7.18 -1.67
N VAL A 384 -5.32 -8.32 -2.30
CA VAL A 384 -6.66 -8.56 -2.85
C VAL A 384 -7.62 -8.89 -1.71
N VAL A 385 -8.63 -8.04 -1.51
CA VAL A 385 -9.60 -8.14 -0.39
C VAL A 385 -10.92 -8.76 -0.83
N ARG A 386 -11.23 -8.76 -2.13
CA ARG A 386 -12.47 -9.33 -2.67
C ARG A 386 -12.38 -9.55 -4.16
N PHE A 387 -13.02 -10.62 -4.64
CA PHE A 387 -13.37 -10.78 -6.04
C PHE A 387 -14.86 -10.48 -6.24
N VAL A 388 -15.17 -9.69 -7.24
CA VAL A 388 -16.53 -9.39 -7.67
C VAL A 388 -16.74 -10.00 -9.05
N ILE A 389 -17.80 -10.80 -9.20
CA ILE A 389 -18.17 -11.43 -10.44
C ILE A 389 -19.44 -10.76 -10.95
N ASP A 390 -19.28 -9.90 -11.93
CA ASP A 390 -20.41 -9.29 -12.62
C ASP A 390 -20.95 -10.26 -13.68
N GLU A 391 -22.25 -10.19 -13.95
CA GLU A 391 -22.96 -11.11 -14.84
C GLU A 391 -22.68 -12.60 -14.53
N ALA A 392 -22.78 -12.96 -13.25
CA ALA A 392 -22.46 -14.30 -12.76
C ALA A 392 -23.31 -15.44 -13.40
N HIS A 393 -24.38 -15.11 -14.10
CA HIS A 393 -25.12 -16.09 -14.88
C HIS A 393 -24.27 -16.76 -15.99
N CYS A 394 -23.12 -16.16 -16.37
CA CYS A 394 -22.17 -16.76 -17.31
C CYS A 394 -21.50 -18.05 -16.79
N PHE A 395 -21.62 -18.39 -15.51
CA PHE A 395 -21.19 -19.69 -14.98
C PHE A 395 -22.12 -20.85 -15.37
N SER A 396 -23.39 -20.55 -15.63
CA SER A 396 -24.43 -21.60 -15.88
C SER A 396 -24.62 -21.86 -17.36
N ALA A 397 -24.59 -23.13 -17.75
CA ALA A 397 -24.96 -23.54 -19.09
C ALA A 397 -26.44 -23.23 -19.43
N TRP A 398 -27.28 -23.00 -18.44
CA TRP A 398 -28.66 -22.55 -18.58
C TRP A 398 -28.79 -21.02 -18.66
N GLY A 399 -27.64 -20.27 -18.50
CA GLY A 399 -27.56 -18.85 -18.74
C GLY A 399 -27.58 -18.53 -20.24
N GLN A 400 -27.99 -17.32 -20.61
CA GLN A 400 -28.02 -16.89 -22.01
C GLN A 400 -26.64 -16.75 -22.65
N ASP A 401 -25.58 -16.50 -21.81
CA ASP A 401 -24.22 -16.15 -22.21
C ASP A 401 -23.17 -17.00 -21.48
N PHE A 402 -23.29 -18.33 -21.50
CA PHE A 402 -22.29 -19.23 -20.90
C PHE A 402 -20.89 -18.98 -21.49
N ARG A 403 -19.88 -18.79 -20.59
CA ARG A 403 -18.49 -18.55 -20.98
C ARG A 403 -17.53 -19.47 -20.25
N VAL A 404 -16.78 -20.25 -21.00
CA VAL A 404 -15.82 -21.23 -20.46
C VAL A 404 -14.76 -20.56 -19.57
N ASP A 405 -14.36 -19.32 -19.87
CA ASP A 405 -13.35 -18.62 -19.08
C ASP A 405 -13.80 -18.30 -17.64
N TYR A 406 -15.10 -18.23 -17.38
CA TYR A 406 -15.64 -18.11 -16.02
C TYR A 406 -15.32 -19.33 -15.16
N LEU A 407 -15.25 -20.53 -15.74
CA LEU A 407 -14.95 -21.77 -15.02
C LEU A 407 -13.51 -21.82 -14.51
N TYR A 408 -12.62 -20.96 -14.99
CA TYR A 408 -11.24 -20.87 -14.52
C TYR A 408 -11.09 -19.95 -13.29
N ILE A 409 -12.06 -19.08 -13.03
CA ILE A 409 -11.97 -18.04 -11.97
C ILE A 409 -11.73 -18.66 -10.58
N GLY A 410 -12.48 -19.70 -10.22
CA GLY A 410 -12.34 -20.38 -8.92
C GLY A 410 -10.97 -21.03 -8.75
N ASP A 411 -10.44 -21.66 -9.78
CA ASP A 411 -9.11 -22.26 -9.75
C ASP A 411 -8.00 -21.19 -9.60
N PHE A 412 -8.16 -20.06 -10.28
CA PHE A 412 -7.25 -18.93 -10.14
C PHE A 412 -7.28 -18.32 -8.73
N ILE A 413 -8.48 -18.10 -8.16
CA ILE A 413 -8.62 -17.58 -6.79
C ILE A 413 -7.93 -18.52 -5.79
N ARG A 414 -8.12 -19.83 -5.92
CA ARG A 414 -7.46 -20.83 -5.08
C ARG A 414 -5.94 -20.75 -5.20
N LEU A 415 -5.41 -20.73 -6.43
CA LEU A 415 -3.97 -20.58 -6.68
C LEU A 415 -3.41 -19.31 -6.04
N LEU A 416 -4.10 -18.18 -6.18
CA LEU A 416 -3.69 -16.92 -5.58
C LEU A 416 -3.67 -16.99 -4.04
N GLN A 417 -4.66 -17.62 -3.43
CA GLN A 417 -4.71 -17.84 -1.97
C GLN A 417 -3.54 -18.71 -1.50
N GLU A 418 -3.22 -19.79 -2.21
CA GLU A 418 -2.08 -20.66 -1.92
C GLU A 418 -0.74 -19.91 -2.00
N GLN A 419 -0.53 -19.11 -3.06
CA GLN A 419 0.67 -18.28 -3.23
C GLN A 419 0.82 -17.22 -2.14
N LYS A 420 -0.28 -16.74 -1.56
CA LYS A 420 -0.30 -15.80 -0.43
C LYS A 420 -0.21 -16.47 0.94
N GLY A 421 0.04 -17.77 1.00
CA GLY A 421 0.19 -18.53 2.25
C GLY A 421 -1.08 -19.14 2.81
N GLY A 422 -2.20 -19.12 2.06
CA GLY A 422 -3.41 -19.90 2.30
C GLY A 422 -4.18 -19.67 3.61
N LYS A 423 -3.80 -18.65 4.39
CA LYS A 423 -4.34 -18.44 5.75
C LYS A 423 -5.74 -17.82 5.80
N GLN A 424 -6.16 -17.15 4.76
CA GLN A 424 -7.45 -16.45 4.74
C GLN A 424 -8.13 -16.60 3.38
N ALA A 425 -9.38 -17.04 3.38
CA ALA A 425 -10.21 -17.09 2.18
C ALA A 425 -10.53 -15.65 1.71
N ILE A 426 -10.36 -15.38 0.42
CA ILE A 426 -10.74 -14.11 -0.19
C ILE A 426 -12.25 -14.16 -0.49
N PRO A 427 -13.06 -13.25 0.07
CA PRO A 427 -14.50 -13.21 -0.18
C PRO A 427 -14.83 -13.02 -1.65
N VAL A 428 -15.94 -13.62 -2.10
CA VAL A 428 -16.46 -13.48 -3.45
C VAL A 428 -17.84 -12.86 -3.41
N SER A 429 -18.12 -11.91 -4.30
CA SER A 429 -19.45 -11.33 -4.51
C SER A 429 -19.89 -11.59 -5.94
N CYS A 430 -20.99 -12.30 -6.13
CA CYS A 430 -21.58 -12.59 -7.42
C CYS A 430 -22.80 -11.72 -7.65
N PHE A 431 -22.87 -11.09 -8.83
CA PHE A 431 -24.01 -10.23 -9.24
C PHE A 431 -24.58 -10.73 -10.54
N THR A 432 -25.92 -10.81 -10.61
CA THR A 432 -26.66 -11.19 -11.82
C THR A 432 -28.02 -10.51 -11.85
N ALA A 433 -28.57 -10.33 -13.04
CA ALA A 433 -29.95 -9.90 -13.21
C ALA A 433 -30.93 -11.11 -13.32
N THR A 434 -30.40 -12.33 -13.42
CA THR A 434 -31.22 -13.55 -13.65
C THR A 434 -31.58 -14.21 -12.33
N ALA A 435 -32.89 -14.34 -12.06
CA ALA A 435 -33.45 -14.98 -10.87
C ALA A 435 -33.77 -16.48 -11.06
N LYS A 436 -33.38 -17.10 -12.16
CA LYS A 436 -33.67 -18.53 -12.41
C LYS A 436 -32.95 -19.39 -11.36
N GLN A 437 -33.72 -20.27 -10.67
CA GLN A 437 -33.21 -21.07 -9.54
C GLN A 437 -32.07 -22.00 -9.94
N ASN A 438 -32.10 -22.59 -11.13
CA ASN A 438 -31.02 -23.43 -11.63
C ASN A 438 -29.70 -22.63 -11.83
N VAL A 439 -29.78 -21.39 -12.34
CA VAL A 439 -28.59 -20.52 -12.49
C VAL A 439 -27.99 -20.15 -11.10
N ILE A 440 -28.85 -19.80 -10.15
CA ILE A 440 -28.44 -19.49 -8.77
C ILE A 440 -27.78 -20.72 -8.13
N GLN A 441 -28.33 -21.90 -8.33
CA GLN A 441 -27.79 -23.15 -7.79
C GLN A 441 -26.43 -23.48 -8.41
N ASP A 442 -26.30 -23.41 -9.75
CA ASP A 442 -25.05 -23.66 -10.47
C ASP A 442 -23.91 -22.73 -9.94
N ILE A 443 -24.20 -21.45 -9.70
CA ILE A 443 -23.21 -20.51 -9.12
C ILE A 443 -22.80 -20.95 -7.72
N LYS A 444 -23.77 -21.31 -6.87
CA LYS A 444 -23.51 -21.75 -5.49
C LYS A 444 -22.69 -23.03 -5.46
N ASP A 445 -23.05 -24.02 -6.26
CA ASP A 445 -22.37 -25.32 -6.34
C ASP A 445 -20.93 -25.14 -6.83
N TYR A 446 -20.73 -24.34 -7.87
CA TYR A 446 -19.41 -24.04 -8.41
C TYR A 446 -18.46 -23.46 -7.34
N PHE A 447 -18.85 -22.39 -6.64
CA PHE A 447 -18.00 -21.76 -5.65
C PHE A 447 -17.86 -22.57 -4.37
N PHE A 448 -18.86 -23.38 -4.02
CA PHE A 448 -18.75 -24.33 -2.93
C PHE A 448 -17.72 -25.44 -3.24
N GLU A 449 -17.79 -26.02 -4.44
CA GLU A 449 -16.86 -27.08 -4.89
C GLU A 449 -15.41 -26.54 -5.00
N LYS A 450 -15.22 -25.36 -5.61
CA LYS A 450 -13.89 -24.82 -5.89
C LYS A 450 -13.20 -24.17 -4.68
N LEU A 451 -13.96 -23.48 -3.83
CA LEU A 451 -13.44 -22.58 -2.79
C LEU A 451 -14.07 -22.80 -1.41
N ASN A 452 -15.00 -23.76 -1.27
CA ASN A 452 -15.80 -23.98 -0.05
C ASN A 452 -16.56 -22.71 0.42
N ILE A 453 -17.01 -21.88 -0.55
CA ILE A 453 -17.74 -20.64 -0.27
C ILE A 453 -19.24 -20.94 -0.16
N ARG A 454 -19.87 -20.41 0.91
CA ARG A 454 -21.33 -20.35 1.09
C ARG A 454 -21.77 -18.91 1.00
N PHE A 455 -22.66 -18.63 0.04
CA PHE A 455 -23.12 -17.25 -0.19
C PHE A 455 -24.28 -16.84 0.71
N LYS A 456 -24.19 -15.64 1.27
CA LYS A 456 -25.36 -14.91 1.76
C LYS A 456 -26.12 -14.38 0.53
N THR A 457 -27.38 -14.73 0.38
CA THR A 457 -28.11 -14.48 -0.88
C THR A 457 -29.12 -13.33 -0.70
N PHE A 458 -29.10 -12.39 -1.64
CA PHE A 458 -29.99 -11.23 -1.69
C PHE A 458 -30.72 -11.25 -3.05
N CYS A 459 -32.02 -11.49 -3.07
CA CYS A 459 -32.83 -11.53 -4.29
C CYS A 459 -33.94 -10.50 -4.22
N SER A 460 -34.00 -9.60 -5.21
CA SER A 460 -35.15 -8.71 -5.39
C SER A 460 -36.18 -9.43 -6.28
N GLY A 461 -37.35 -9.72 -5.70
CA GLY A 461 -38.51 -10.28 -6.40
C GLY A 461 -38.30 -11.62 -7.11
N SER A 462 -39.25 -12.49 -7.03
CA SER A 462 -39.40 -13.68 -7.89
C SER A 462 -40.16 -13.32 -9.18
#